data_395bacd765944bc3a1104ed9c81a4a75
#
_entry.id   395bacd765944bc3a1104ed9c81a4a75
#
_cell.length_a   1.000
_cell.length_b   1.000
_cell.length_c   1.000
_cell.angle_alpha   90.00
_cell.angle_beta   90.00
_cell.angle_gamma   90.00
#
_symmetry.space_group_name_H-M   'P 1'
#
loop_
_entity.id
_entity.type
_entity.pdbx_description
1 polymer ?
#
loop_
_entity_poly.entity_id
_entity_poly.type
_entity_poly.pdbx_seq_one_letter_code
_entity_poly.pdbx_strand_id
1 'polypeptide(L)'
;TIRSVIGNWEPPGFFSRSSIDLAGLSYLLWCTQGFKRMVSEKIQLRNVPSSGSRYPLETYFVTGEVEGLETGLYRYLPLSNSIVAERLDSGLPLDMSTASLNFRLVTRAAVTFLWVAVPYRSIWALGNRGYRSVFIEAGHTCQNLIMAAATLGYGVYPIDLFHDEMVGQLLDLDPETQWPVYLAAVGNTGENVTLG
;
A
#
# COMPACT_ATOMS: atom_id res chain seq x y z
N THR A 1 1.14 -0.12 -22.48
CA THR A 1 0.03 0.87 -22.46
C THR A 1 -0.94 0.59 -21.31
N ILE A 2 -1.76 1.58 -20.88
CA ILE A 2 -2.79 1.37 -19.84
C ILE A 2 -3.74 0.21 -20.24
N ARG A 3 -4.12 0.14 -21.52
CA ARG A 3 -4.95 -0.95 -22.05
C ARG A 3 -4.29 -2.32 -21.84
N SER A 4 -3.00 -2.42 -22.06
CA SER A 4 -2.24 -3.66 -21.87
C SER A 4 -2.18 -4.05 -20.38
N VAL A 5 -1.94 -3.09 -19.49
CA VAL A 5 -1.92 -3.35 -18.04
C VAL A 5 -3.28 -3.86 -17.55
N ILE A 6 -4.38 -3.16 -17.92
CA ILE A 6 -5.72 -3.54 -17.46
C ILE A 6 -6.14 -4.89 -18.07
N GLY A 7 -5.83 -5.13 -19.34
CA GLY A 7 -6.27 -6.34 -20.04
C GLY A 7 -5.50 -7.61 -19.69
N ASN A 8 -4.25 -7.46 -19.21
CA ASN A 8 -3.36 -8.59 -18.93
C ASN A 8 -3.07 -8.77 -17.44
N TRP A 9 -3.60 -7.91 -16.57
CA TRP A 9 -3.36 -8.06 -15.15
C TRP A 9 -4.07 -9.30 -14.59
N GLU A 10 -3.29 -10.12 -13.91
CA GLU A 10 -3.76 -11.24 -13.11
C GLU A 10 -3.05 -11.23 -11.76
N PRO A 11 -3.72 -11.65 -10.67
CA PRO A 11 -3.04 -11.77 -9.38
C PRO A 11 -1.96 -12.85 -9.47
N PRO A 12 -0.71 -12.55 -9.03
CA PRO A 12 0.38 -13.52 -9.11
C PRO A 12 0.13 -14.73 -8.21
N GLY A 13 0.46 -15.94 -8.70
CA GLY A 13 0.40 -17.15 -7.90
C GLY A 13 1.59 -17.33 -6.95
N PHE A 14 2.70 -16.61 -7.20
CA PHE A 14 3.91 -16.64 -6.36
C PHE A 14 4.75 -15.38 -6.59
N PHE A 15 5.68 -15.11 -5.66
CA PHE A 15 6.78 -14.17 -5.85
C PHE A 15 8.12 -14.89 -5.82
N SER A 16 9.03 -14.48 -6.70
CA SER A 16 10.44 -14.87 -6.61
C SER A 16 11.09 -14.09 -5.45
N ARG A 17 12.17 -14.62 -4.87
CA ARG A 17 12.94 -13.95 -3.83
C ARG A 17 13.93 -12.93 -4.40
N SER A 18 13.49 -12.16 -5.39
CA SER A 18 14.30 -11.09 -5.95
C SER A 18 13.90 -9.78 -5.30
N SER A 19 14.89 -8.99 -4.91
CA SER A 19 14.69 -7.66 -4.34
C SER A 19 14.03 -6.71 -5.35
N ILE A 20 13.39 -5.69 -4.82
CA ILE A 20 13.05 -4.47 -5.57
C ILE A 20 14.00 -3.36 -5.12
N ASP A 21 14.31 -2.42 -6.02
CA ASP A 21 15.15 -1.29 -5.68
C ASP A 21 14.37 -0.18 -4.96
N LEU A 22 15.10 0.69 -4.27
CA LEU A 22 14.52 1.80 -3.52
C LEU A 22 13.82 2.81 -4.45
N ALA A 23 14.30 2.97 -5.68
CA ALA A 23 13.69 3.86 -6.67
C ALA A 23 12.30 3.32 -7.09
N GLY A 24 12.19 2.03 -7.34
CA GLY A 24 10.93 1.35 -7.63
C GLY A 24 9.94 1.48 -6.46
N LEU A 25 10.39 1.22 -5.23
CA LEU A 25 9.55 1.42 -4.04
C LEU A 25 9.07 2.87 -3.91
N SER A 26 9.96 3.85 -4.07
CA SER A 26 9.62 5.28 -4.03
C SER A 26 8.57 5.64 -5.08
N TYR A 27 8.72 5.11 -6.30
CA TYR A 27 7.75 5.32 -7.37
C TYR A 27 6.38 4.72 -7.05
N LEU A 28 6.34 3.50 -6.49
CA LEU A 28 5.09 2.86 -6.06
C LEU A 28 4.38 3.66 -4.97
N LEU A 29 5.11 4.12 -3.96
CA LEU A 29 4.59 4.96 -2.88
C LEU A 29 4.02 6.28 -3.43
N TRP A 30 4.78 6.93 -4.32
CA TRP A 30 4.35 8.18 -4.94
C TRP A 30 3.11 7.99 -5.81
N CYS A 31 3.01 6.93 -6.62
CA CYS A 31 1.85 6.66 -7.46
C CYS A 31 0.58 6.41 -6.65
N THR A 32 0.69 5.85 -5.45
CA THR A 32 -0.46 5.58 -4.57
C THR A 32 -0.95 6.83 -3.85
N GLN A 33 -0.14 7.40 -2.95
CA GLN A 33 -0.54 8.48 -2.05
C GLN A 33 0.33 9.74 -2.16
N GLY A 34 1.26 9.77 -3.15
CA GLY A 34 2.20 10.87 -3.31
C GLY A 34 1.55 12.23 -3.47
N PHE A 35 2.19 13.24 -2.88
CA PHE A 35 1.79 14.63 -3.02
C PHE A 35 1.94 15.11 -4.46
N LYS A 36 0.94 15.81 -4.97
CA LYS A 36 0.90 16.32 -6.34
C LYS A 36 1.08 17.84 -6.39
N ARG A 37 0.28 18.56 -5.63
CA ARG A 37 0.35 20.03 -5.53
C ARG A 37 -0.59 20.57 -4.45
N MET A 38 -0.33 21.79 -4.00
CA MET A 38 -1.31 22.57 -3.24
C MET A 38 -2.32 23.22 -4.21
N VAL A 39 -3.59 23.21 -3.81
CA VAL A 39 -4.67 23.99 -4.45
C VAL A 39 -4.86 25.31 -3.72
N SER A 40 -4.73 25.28 -2.39
CA SER A 40 -4.74 26.45 -1.50
C SER A 40 -3.87 26.12 -0.28
N GLU A 41 -3.69 27.09 0.64
CA GLU A 41 -2.96 26.86 1.89
C GLU A 41 -3.48 25.68 2.73
N LYS A 42 -4.76 25.29 2.53
CA LYS A 42 -5.44 24.24 3.32
C LYS A 42 -5.77 22.99 2.53
N ILE A 43 -5.59 22.98 1.20
CA ILE A 43 -6.01 21.87 0.34
C ILE A 43 -4.83 21.39 -0.49
N GLN A 44 -4.43 20.15 -0.22
CA GLN A 44 -3.45 19.42 -1.02
C GLN A 44 -4.15 18.45 -1.97
N LEU A 45 -3.52 18.15 -3.09
CA LEU A 45 -3.88 17.04 -3.97
C LEU A 45 -2.81 15.96 -3.94
N ARG A 46 -3.23 14.71 -3.91
CA ARG A 46 -2.38 13.52 -4.07
C ARG A 46 -2.69 12.83 -5.41
N ASN A 47 -1.92 11.81 -5.73
CA ASN A 47 -2.08 11.07 -6.99
C ASN A 47 -3.33 10.17 -7.01
N VAL A 48 -3.96 9.94 -5.88
CA VAL A 48 -5.21 9.20 -5.75
C VAL A 48 -6.40 10.17 -5.62
N PRO A 49 -7.57 9.89 -6.22
CA PRO A 49 -8.79 10.66 -5.98
C PRO A 49 -9.28 10.50 -4.54
N SER A 50 -9.68 11.59 -3.90
CA SER A 50 -10.25 11.57 -2.55
C SER A 50 -11.47 12.50 -2.47
N SER A 51 -12.55 12.04 -1.83
CA SER A 51 -13.77 12.84 -1.60
C SER A 51 -13.44 14.06 -0.77
N GLY A 52 -13.61 15.25 -1.37
CA GLY A 52 -13.30 16.52 -0.72
C GLY A 52 -11.83 16.71 -0.36
N SER A 53 -10.91 15.97 -1.00
CA SER A 53 -9.47 15.97 -0.75
C SER A 53 -9.13 15.71 0.72
N ARG A 54 -9.82 14.75 1.36
CA ARG A 54 -9.69 14.45 2.78
C ARG A 54 -8.54 13.49 3.09
N TYR A 55 -8.22 12.58 2.15
CA TYR A 55 -7.11 11.62 2.26
C TYR A 55 -7.09 10.89 3.61
N PRO A 56 -8.14 10.11 3.90
CA PRO A 56 -8.26 9.42 5.18
C PRO A 56 -7.27 8.29 5.38
N LEU A 57 -6.51 7.90 4.34
CA LEU A 57 -5.59 6.77 4.41
C LEU A 57 -4.16 7.20 4.75
N GLU A 58 -3.58 6.51 5.73
CA GLU A 58 -2.14 6.45 5.98
C GLU A 58 -1.58 5.21 5.28
N THR A 59 -0.38 5.33 4.73
CA THR A 59 0.30 4.21 4.06
C THR A 59 1.44 3.72 4.93
N TYR A 60 1.34 2.49 5.41
CA TYR A 60 2.40 1.72 6.01
C TYR A 60 2.88 0.65 5.05
N PHE A 61 4.05 0.12 5.28
CA PHE A 61 4.52 -1.05 4.53
C PHE A 61 5.54 -1.84 5.33
N VAL A 62 5.50 -3.16 5.16
CA VAL A 62 6.48 -4.10 5.69
C VAL A 62 7.42 -4.48 4.56
N THR A 63 8.72 -4.30 4.77
CA THR A 63 9.76 -4.69 3.81
C THR A 63 10.20 -6.13 4.07
N GLY A 64 10.31 -6.92 3.00
CA GLY A 64 11.03 -8.19 2.99
C GLY A 64 12.37 -8.04 2.28
N GLU A 65 12.35 -7.92 0.94
CA GLU A 65 13.54 -7.86 0.09
C GLU A 65 13.55 -6.54 -0.72
N VAL A 66 13.98 -5.44 -0.07
CA VAL A 66 14.15 -4.12 -0.69
C VAL A 66 15.60 -3.68 -0.58
N GLU A 67 16.26 -3.39 -1.73
CA GLU A 67 17.65 -2.95 -1.74
C GLU A 67 17.82 -1.63 -1.00
N GLY A 68 18.76 -1.59 -0.06
CA GLY A 68 19.07 -0.40 0.71
C GLY A 68 18.14 -0.11 1.89
N LEU A 69 17.17 -1.00 2.19
CA LEU A 69 16.35 -0.94 3.39
C LEU A 69 16.50 -2.20 4.23
N GLU A 70 16.58 -2.03 5.54
CA GLU A 70 16.47 -3.14 6.48
C GLU A 70 15.03 -3.68 6.51
N THR A 71 14.88 -4.96 6.82
CA THR A 71 13.55 -5.56 7.03
C THR A 71 12.87 -4.90 8.22
N GLY A 72 11.65 -4.40 8.01
CA GLY A 72 10.96 -3.64 9.03
C GLY A 72 9.60 -3.12 8.61
N LEU A 73 8.94 -2.43 9.55
CA LEU A 73 7.73 -1.65 9.35
C LEU A 73 8.11 -0.20 9.12
N TYR A 74 7.57 0.38 8.07
CA TYR A 74 7.79 1.77 7.68
C TYR A 74 6.47 2.48 7.44
N ARG A 75 6.47 3.79 7.62
CA ARG A 75 5.37 4.68 7.25
C ARG A 75 5.81 5.67 6.18
N TYR A 76 4.96 5.87 5.18
CA TYR A 76 5.17 6.83 4.12
C TYR A 76 4.65 8.22 4.48
N LEU A 77 5.44 9.24 4.25
CA LEU A 77 5.12 10.65 4.44
C LEU A 77 4.92 11.34 3.09
N PRO A 78 3.68 11.49 2.61
CA PRO A 78 3.40 11.94 1.24
C PRO A 78 3.92 13.33 0.89
N LEU A 79 3.89 14.28 1.85
CA LEU A 79 4.29 15.66 1.60
C LEU A 79 5.78 15.82 1.28
N SER A 80 6.62 15.06 1.95
CA SER A 80 8.08 15.08 1.77
C SER A 80 8.59 13.98 0.84
N ASN A 81 7.70 13.08 0.38
CA ASN A 81 8.05 11.86 -0.35
C ASN A 81 9.16 11.07 0.37
N SER A 82 9.02 10.91 1.67
CA SER A 82 9.97 10.22 2.54
C SER A 82 9.32 9.10 3.32
N ILE A 83 10.13 8.28 3.95
CA ILE A 83 9.70 7.16 4.78
C ILE A 83 10.29 7.30 6.19
N VAL A 84 9.57 6.77 7.19
CA VAL A 84 10.03 6.66 8.57
C VAL A 84 10.03 5.19 8.95
N ALA A 85 11.12 4.70 9.50
CA ALA A 85 11.16 3.38 10.12
C ALA A 85 10.42 3.46 11.47
N GLU A 86 9.31 2.74 11.58
CA GLU A 86 8.53 2.63 12.82
C GLU A 86 9.12 1.50 13.70
N ARG A 87 9.51 0.38 13.07
CA ARG A 87 10.13 -0.75 13.73
C ARG A 87 10.99 -1.57 12.77
N LEU A 88 12.24 -1.84 13.14
CA LEU A 88 13.14 -2.73 12.40
C LEU A 88 13.10 -4.12 13.06
N ASP A 89 12.58 -5.11 12.34
CA ASP A 89 12.39 -6.45 12.85
C ASP A 89 12.25 -7.44 11.67
N SER A 90 13.18 -8.36 11.59
CA SER A 90 13.23 -9.39 10.55
C SER A 90 12.08 -10.41 10.61
N GLY A 91 11.36 -10.51 11.71
CA GLY A 91 10.20 -11.37 11.89
C GLY A 91 8.91 -10.83 11.27
N LEU A 92 8.84 -9.51 11.02
CA LEU A 92 7.63 -8.85 10.53
C LEU A 92 7.00 -9.44 9.26
N PRO A 93 7.75 -9.88 8.23
CA PRO A 93 7.14 -10.52 7.06
C PRO A 93 6.39 -11.81 7.39
N LEU A 94 6.87 -12.58 8.38
CA LEU A 94 6.22 -13.80 8.84
C LEU A 94 4.97 -13.49 9.66
N ASP A 95 5.06 -12.52 10.57
CA ASP A 95 3.94 -12.09 11.39
C ASP A 95 2.81 -11.50 10.51
N MET A 96 3.18 -10.67 9.53
CA MET A 96 2.25 -10.10 8.56
C MET A 96 1.61 -11.17 7.69
N SER A 97 2.36 -12.20 7.29
CA SER A 97 1.84 -13.34 6.56
C SER A 97 0.79 -14.10 7.38
N THR A 98 1.04 -14.29 8.66
CA THR A 98 0.09 -14.94 9.57
C THR A 98 -1.18 -14.11 9.69
N ALA A 99 -1.05 -12.80 9.87
CA ALA A 99 -2.18 -11.87 9.99
C ALA A 99 -3.01 -11.76 8.69
N SER A 100 -2.38 -11.95 7.52
CA SER A 100 -3.04 -11.75 6.22
C SER A 100 -3.65 -13.01 5.60
N LEU A 101 -3.69 -14.13 6.29
CA LEU A 101 -4.26 -15.40 5.79
C LEU A 101 -3.67 -15.90 4.44
N ASN A 102 -2.64 -15.23 3.92
CA ASN A 102 -1.99 -15.58 2.66
C ASN A 102 -0.50 -15.85 2.88
N PHE A 103 -0.26 -16.89 3.65
CA PHE A 103 1.05 -17.23 4.18
C PHE A 103 2.19 -17.23 3.15
N ARG A 104 1.99 -17.89 2.01
CA ARG A 104 3.08 -18.07 1.03
C ARG A 104 3.43 -16.83 0.25
N LEU A 105 2.45 -16.03 -0.12
CA LEU A 105 2.67 -14.83 -0.93
C LEU A 105 3.30 -13.73 -0.10
N VAL A 106 2.78 -13.46 1.09
CA VAL A 106 3.26 -12.36 1.94
C VAL A 106 4.69 -12.60 2.43
N THR A 107 5.05 -13.83 2.83
CA THR A 107 6.44 -14.15 3.23
C THR A 107 7.47 -14.06 2.10
N ARG A 108 7.03 -14.00 0.85
CA ARG A 108 7.90 -13.89 -0.33
C ARG A 108 7.79 -12.54 -1.01
N ALA A 109 6.90 -11.69 -0.56
CA ALA A 109 6.75 -10.34 -1.07
C ALA A 109 8.02 -9.54 -0.78
N ALA A 110 8.45 -8.74 -1.74
CA ALA A 110 9.52 -7.77 -1.52
C ALA A 110 9.03 -6.67 -0.56
N VAL A 111 7.75 -6.30 -0.69
CA VAL A 111 7.10 -5.34 0.20
C VAL A 111 5.60 -5.64 0.30
N THR A 112 5.03 -5.49 1.50
CA THR A 112 3.58 -5.55 1.73
C THR A 112 3.09 -4.17 2.14
N PHE A 113 2.27 -3.56 1.29
CA PHE A 113 1.60 -2.29 1.57
C PHE A 113 0.38 -2.50 2.47
N LEU A 114 0.15 -1.56 3.37
CA LEU A 114 -0.98 -1.55 4.28
C LEU A 114 -1.59 -0.14 4.29
N TRP A 115 -2.88 -0.05 3.99
CA TRP A 115 -3.60 1.20 4.10
C TRP A 115 -4.46 1.20 5.35
N VAL A 116 -4.18 2.18 6.21
CA VAL A 116 -4.83 2.37 7.49
C VAL A 116 -5.73 3.59 7.38
N ALA A 117 -7.00 3.42 7.67
CA ALA A 117 -7.95 4.52 7.70
C ALA A 117 -7.84 5.30 9.01
N VAL A 118 -7.93 6.64 8.88
CA VAL A 118 -8.25 7.58 9.95
C VAL A 118 -9.63 8.17 9.61
N PRO A 119 -10.74 7.46 9.94
CA PRO A 119 -12.07 7.78 9.42
C PRO A 119 -12.54 9.19 9.74
N TYR A 120 -12.10 9.73 10.86
CA TYR A 120 -12.45 11.08 11.28
C TYR A 120 -12.16 12.14 10.21
N ARG A 121 -11.09 11.98 9.43
CA ARG A 121 -10.75 12.90 8.32
C ARG A 121 -11.88 13.05 7.28
N SER A 122 -12.70 12.03 7.11
CA SER A 122 -13.85 12.04 6.19
C SER A 122 -15.18 12.26 6.88
N ILE A 123 -15.43 11.61 8.03
CA ILE A 123 -16.75 11.60 8.65
C ILE A 123 -17.14 12.96 9.25
N TRP A 124 -16.18 13.77 9.73
CA TRP A 124 -16.50 15.10 10.27
C TRP A 124 -17.10 16.03 9.20
N ALA A 125 -16.77 15.84 7.92
CA ALA A 125 -17.29 16.65 6.81
C ALA A 125 -18.46 15.98 6.08
N LEU A 126 -18.48 14.64 6.01
CA LEU A 126 -19.42 13.85 5.18
C LEU A 126 -20.43 13.06 6.02
N GLY A 127 -20.34 13.13 7.35
CA GLY A 127 -21.11 12.27 8.26
C GLY A 127 -20.84 10.79 7.96
N ASN A 128 -21.82 9.92 8.18
CA ASN A 128 -21.69 8.47 7.95
C ASN A 128 -21.36 8.09 6.50
N ARG A 129 -21.59 9.00 5.53
CA ARG A 129 -21.17 8.77 4.14
C ARG A 129 -19.65 8.76 3.97
N GLY A 130 -18.91 9.34 4.92
CA GLY A 130 -17.44 9.31 4.94
C GLY A 130 -16.85 7.92 4.98
N TYR A 131 -17.51 6.96 5.64
CA TYR A 131 -17.07 5.55 5.65
C TYR A 131 -17.02 4.94 4.25
N ARG A 132 -18.03 5.20 3.43
CA ARG A 132 -18.02 4.75 2.03
C ARG A 132 -16.83 5.33 1.27
N SER A 133 -16.53 6.60 1.49
CA SER A 133 -15.41 7.28 0.82
C SER A 133 -14.06 6.66 1.17
N VAL A 134 -13.86 6.19 2.41
CA VAL A 134 -12.65 5.49 2.85
C VAL A 134 -12.41 4.23 2.03
N PHE A 135 -13.40 3.35 1.91
CA PHE A 135 -13.25 2.10 1.17
C PHE A 135 -13.09 2.32 -0.33
N ILE A 136 -13.80 3.29 -0.91
CA ILE A 136 -13.63 3.66 -2.32
C ILE A 136 -12.20 4.17 -2.57
N GLU A 137 -11.65 5.01 -1.70
CA GLU A 137 -10.29 5.52 -1.84
C GLU A 137 -9.25 4.39 -1.68
N ALA A 138 -9.46 3.45 -0.77
CA ALA A 138 -8.59 2.29 -0.63
C ALA A 138 -8.51 1.46 -1.92
N GLY A 139 -9.64 1.22 -2.58
CA GLY A 139 -9.69 0.57 -3.88
C GLY A 139 -8.96 1.35 -4.97
N HIS A 140 -9.13 2.68 -5.04
CA HIS A 140 -8.40 3.54 -5.99
C HIS A 140 -6.88 3.47 -5.74
N THR A 141 -6.47 3.49 -4.47
CA THR A 141 -5.07 3.45 -4.08
C THR A 141 -4.41 2.13 -4.48
N CYS A 142 -5.10 1.01 -4.22
CA CYS A 142 -4.62 -0.31 -4.63
C CYS A 142 -4.56 -0.44 -6.16
N GLN A 143 -5.55 0.08 -6.89
CA GLN A 143 -5.52 0.07 -8.35
C GLN A 143 -4.36 0.90 -8.92
N ASN A 144 -4.04 2.05 -8.32
CA ASN A 144 -2.86 2.82 -8.69
C ASN A 144 -1.57 2.02 -8.47
N LEU A 145 -1.48 1.27 -7.35
CA LEU A 145 -0.35 0.38 -7.08
C LEU A 145 -0.20 -0.69 -8.16
N ILE A 146 -1.30 -1.37 -8.52
CA ILE A 146 -1.30 -2.40 -9.58
C ILE A 146 -0.78 -1.82 -10.90
N MET A 147 -1.30 -0.67 -11.30
CA MET A 147 -0.89 -0.03 -12.55
C MET A 147 0.57 0.41 -12.54
N ALA A 148 1.03 1.00 -11.44
CA ALA A 148 2.42 1.42 -11.27
C ALA A 148 3.39 0.24 -11.26
N ALA A 149 3.08 -0.81 -10.49
CA ALA A 149 3.89 -2.01 -10.39
C ALA A 149 4.05 -2.72 -11.74
N ALA A 150 2.99 -2.80 -12.52
CA ALA A 150 3.03 -3.39 -13.87
C ALA A 150 4.00 -2.64 -14.81
N THR A 151 4.20 -1.33 -14.65
CA THR A 151 5.19 -0.59 -15.44
C THR A 151 6.64 -0.91 -15.09
N LEU A 152 6.86 -1.48 -13.91
CA LEU A 152 8.16 -1.92 -13.41
C LEU A 152 8.36 -3.45 -13.56
N GLY A 153 7.37 -4.17 -14.09
CA GLY A 153 7.40 -5.64 -14.19
C GLY A 153 7.17 -6.36 -12.87
N TYR A 154 6.61 -5.69 -11.85
CA TYR A 154 6.28 -6.29 -10.57
C TYR A 154 4.84 -6.80 -10.55
N GLY A 155 4.63 -7.91 -9.85
CA GLY A 155 3.30 -8.42 -9.53
C GLY A 155 2.75 -7.78 -8.26
N VAL A 156 1.42 -7.63 -8.22
CA VAL A 156 0.70 -7.17 -7.04
C VAL A 156 -0.41 -8.13 -6.71
N TYR A 157 -0.46 -8.59 -5.46
CA TYR A 157 -1.54 -9.40 -4.93
C TYR A 157 -2.33 -8.59 -3.90
N PRO A 158 -3.54 -8.09 -4.23
CA PRO A 158 -4.41 -7.40 -3.29
C PRO A 158 -4.94 -8.37 -2.22
N ILE A 159 -5.06 -7.90 -0.98
CA ILE A 159 -5.47 -8.69 0.17
C ILE A 159 -6.53 -7.91 0.95
N ASP A 160 -7.77 -8.38 0.90
CA ASP A 160 -8.92 -7.84 1.62
C ASP A 160 -9.36 -8.74 2.79
N LEU A 161 -8.83 -9.96 2.86
CA LEU A 161 -9.06 -10.91 3.94
C LEU A 161 -7.82 -11.00 4.83
N PHE A 162 -7.93 -10.49 6.05
CA PHE A 162 -6.89 -10.50 7.07
C PHE A 162 -7.52 -10.42 8.47
N HIS A 163 -6.72 -10.64 9.50
CA HIS A 163 -7.13 -10.47 10.89
C HIS A 163 -6.89 -9.01 11.31
N ASP A 164 -7.95 -8.20 11.37
CA ASP A 164 -7.89 -6.76 11.68
C ASP A 164 -7.14 -6.47 12.97
N GLU A 165 -7.46 -7.20 14.05
CA GLU A 165 -6.82 -7.02 15.36
C GLU A 165 -5.31 -7.34 15.31
N MET A 166 -4.92 -8.41 14.60
CA MET A 166 -3.50 -8.77 14.49
C MET A 166 -2.73 -7.72 13.68
N VAL A 167 -3.28 -7.27 12.56
CA VAL A 167 -2.67 -6.19 11.77
C VAL A 167 -2.60 -4.91 12.59
N GLY A 168 -3.66 -4.55 13.31
CA GLY A 168 -3.70 -3.39 14.19
C GLY A 168 -2.59 -3.44 15.27
N GLN A 169 -2.40 -4.60 15.90
CA GLN A 169 -1.34 -4.82 16.90
C GLN A 169 0.07 -4.75 16.28
N LEU A 170 0.25 -5.32 15.08
CA LEU A 170 1.54 -5.26 14.38
C LEU A 170 1.96 -3.82 14.04
N LEU A 171 0.99 -2.94 13.79
CA LEU A 171 1.21 -1.53 13.46
C LEU A 171 1.11 -0.60 14.67
N ASP A 172 0.81 -1.11 15.85
CA ASP A 172 0.56 -0.32 17.08
C ASP A 172 -0.52 0.75 16.87
N LEU A 173 -1.65 0.35 16.25
CA LEU A 173 -2.77 1.26 15.96
C LEU A 173 -3.69 1.43 17.17
N ASP A 174 -4.23 2.63 17.32
CA ASP A 174 -5.37 2.88 18.21
C ASP A 174 -6.67 2.39 17.55
N PRO A 175 -7.29 1.30 18.04
CA PRO A 175 -8.44 0.69 17.40
C PRO A 175 -9.71 1.58 17.41
N GLU A 176 -9.75 2.61 18.25
CA GLU A 176 -10.88 3.56 18.29
C GLU A 176 -10.81 4.58 17.13
N THR A 177 -9.61 4.86 16.62
CA THR A 177 -9.38 5.95 15.66
C THR A 177 -8.73 5.52 14.36
N GLN A 178 -8.14 4.32 14.31
CA GLN A 178 -7.37 3.83 13.16
C GLN A 178 -7.70 2.38 12.85
N TRP A 179 -8.00 2.09 11.57
CA TRP A 179 -8.35 0.74 11.13
C TRP A 179 -7.53 0.33 9.90
N PRO A 180 -6.94 -0.86 9.86
CA PRO A 180 -6.44 -1.43 8.62
C PRO A 180 -7.63 -1.70 7.70
N VAL A 181 -7.56 -1.30 6.43
CA VAL A 181 -8.69 -1.44 5.50
C VAL A 181 -8.36 -2.22 4.24
N TYR A 182 -7.08 -2.25 3.85
CA TYR A 182 -6.65 -2.97 2.67
C TYR A 182 -5.15 -3.21 2.71
N LEU A 183 -4.71 -4.36 2.20
CA LEU A 183 -3.31 -4.72 2.07
C LEU A 183 -3.01 -5.09 0.62
N ALA A 184 -1.73 -5.02 0.24
CA ALA A 184 -1.28 -5.55 -1.05
C ALA A 184 0.18 -6.00 -0.96
N ALA A 185 0.43 -7.24 -1.34
CA ALA A 185 1.78 -7.78 -1.45
C ALA A 185 2.35 -7.48 -2.85
N VAL A 186 3.60 -7.03 -2.92
CA VAL A 186 4.31 -6.69 -4.15
C VAL A 186 5.63 -7.42 -4.23
N GLY A 187 5.98 -7.92 -5.39
CA GLY A 187 7.25 -8.59 -5.62
C GLY A 187 7.48 -8.96 -7.09
N ASN A 188 8.65 -9.49 -7.36
CA ASN A 188 8.99 -10.02 -8.68
C ASN A 188 8.28 -11.36 -8.90
N THR A 189 7.68 -11.57 -10.06
CA THR A 189 6.99 -12.82 -10.42
C THR A 189 7.91 -13.82 -11.13
N GLY A 190 9.13 -13.42 -11.48
CA GLY A 190 10.07 -14.25 -12.26
C GLY A 190 9.70 -14.37 -13.74
N GLU A 191 8.55 -13.87 -14.15
CA GLU A 191 8.14 -13.75 -15.54
C GLU A 191 8.44 -12.35 -16.05
N ASN A 192 9.21 -12.25 -17.14
CA ASN A 192 9.30 -10.99 -17.88
C ASN A 192 7.93 -10.71 -18.50
N VAL A 193 7.13 -9.87 -17.87
CA VAL A 193 5.92 -9.34 -18.48
C VAL A 193 6.38 -8.47 -19.65
N THR A 194 6.51 -9.06 -20.82
CA THR A 194 6.71 -8.33 -22.07
C THR A 194 5.43 -7.55 -22.35
N LEU A 195 5.44 -6.28 -21.98
CA LEU A 195 4.41 -5.32 -22.40
C LEU A 195 4.59 -5.11 -23.92
N GLY A 196 3.91 -5.94 -24.72
CA GLY A 196 3.84 -5.78 -26.17
C GLY A 196 3.12 -4.48 -26.60
#